data_f65e2131430befb7acc74bc1ef3508f7
#
_entry.id   f65e2131430befb7acc74bc1ef3508f7
#
_cell.length_a   1.000
_cell.length_b   1.000
_cell.length_c   1.000
_cell.angle_alpha   90.00
_cell.angle_beta   90.00
_cell.angle_gamma   90.00
#
_symmetry.space_group_name_H-M   'P 1'
#
loop_
_entity.id
_entity.type
_entity.pdbx_description
1 polymer ?
#
loop_
_entity_poly.entity_id
_entity_poly.type
_entity_poly.pdbx_seq_one_letter_code
_entity_poly.pdbx_strand_id
1 'polypeptide(L)'
;ETVTSFTSFSNTTASPVADSISVASLLSVVAMGCTMVFATFGNVLVILAVHRTKSLRTTAAILVVNLALVDLSITVSIVPFVMTLAVTQEWVLPWVVCRLTGFINAFLTAGQILALFHISVNRYIAVAYPHSYETRCNKRGTICTVLLGWLFSLIWTTLPFYGWGKLGFIQGTLFCNILWSANMAYAITVHVVCYFIPSILSAVLYLGV
;
A
#
# COMPACT_ATOMS: atom_id res chain seq x y z
N GLU A 1 -36.54 -1.80 -54.93
CA GLU A 1 -37.84 -1.14 -54.62
C GLU A 1 -37.87 -0.73 -53.16
N THR A 2 -38.10 0.59 -53.02
CA THR A 2 -38.66 1.38 -51.94
C THR A 2 -38.04 1.27 -50.53
N VAL A 3 -37.23 2.27 -50.31
CA VAL A 3 -36.88 2.98 -49.08
C VAL A 3 -38.14 3.39 -48.31
N THR A 4 -38.19 3.11 -47.04
CA THR A 4 -38.96 3.96 -46.10
C THR A 4 -38.12 4.18 -44.83
N SER A 5 -37.67 5.43 -44.72
CA SER A 5 -37.11 6.07 -43.55
C SER A 5 -38.06 5.95 -42.34
N PHE A 6 -37.48 5.56 -41.19
CA PHE A 6 -38.06 5.93 -39.91
C PHE A 6 -36.96 6.55 -39.06
N THR A 7 -36.86 7.87 -39.17
CA THR A 7 -36.16 8.70 -38.20
C THR A 7 -37.04 8.78 -36.95
N SER A 8 -36.69 7.99 -35.94
CA SER A 8 -37.21 8.22 -34.60
C SER A 8 -36.13 8.95 -33.81
N PHE A 9 -36.24 10.26 -33.82
CA PHE A 9 -35.52 11.15 -32.90
C PHE A 9 -36.11 10.93 -31.51
N SER A 10 -35.58 10.03 -30.72
CA SER A 10 -35.85 10.06 -29.29
C SER A 10 -34.93 11.12 -28.67
N ASN A 11 -35.47 12.30 -28.44
CA ASN A 11 -34.98 13.28 -27.53
C ASN A 11 -34.92 12.65 -26.12
N THR A 12 -33.88 11.94 -25.85
CA THR A 12 -33.50 11.67 -24.46
C THR A 12 -32.92 12.98 -23.95
N THR A 13 -33.78 13.79 -23.35
CA THR A 13 -33.33 14.88 -22.47
C THR A 13 -32.40 14.25 -21.43
N ALA A 14 -31.10 14.39 -21.65
CA ALA A 14 -30.13 14.20 -20.60
C ALA A 14 -30.50 15.18 -19.50
N SER A 15 -31.17 14.70 -18.46
CA SER A 15 -31.27 15.42 -17.20
C SER A 15 -29.81 15.70 -16.79
N PRO A 16 -29.48 16.95 -16.45
CA PRO A 16 -28.21 17.21 -15.78
C PRO A 16 -28.32 16.45 -14.45
N VAL A 17 -27.69 15.27 -14.38
CA VAL A 17 -27.31 14.69 -13.10
C VAL A 17 -26.31 15.69 -12.56
N ALA A 18 -26.83 16.68 -11.84
CA ALA A 18 -26.04 17.52 -10.99
C ALA A 18 -25.26 16.54 -10.12
N ASP A 19 -23.94 16.53 -10.27
CA ASP A 19 -22.99 15.72 -9.52
C ASP A 19 -23.11 16.05 -8.03
N SER A 20 -24.19 15.55 -7.40
CA SER A 20 -24.31 15.58 -5.96
C SER A 20 -23.37 14.51 -5.46
N ILE A 21 -22.20 14.96 -4.94
CA ILE A 21 -21.28 14.08 -4.23
C ILE A 21 -22.11 13.22 -3.28
N SER A 22 -22.04 11.89 -3.46
CA SER A 22 -22.83 11.00 -2.63
C SER A 22 -22.40 11.14 -1.16
N VAL A 23 -23.34 11.01 -0.24
CA VAL A 23 -23.04 11.05 1.21
C VAL A 23 -21.96 10.02 1.55
N ALA A 24 -21.97 8.86 0.90
CA ALA A 24 -20.94 7.83 1.09
C ALA A 24 -19.55 8.31 0.63
N SER A 25 -19.47 9.01 -0.50
CA SER A 25 -18.20 9.61 -0.97
C SER A 25 -17.67 10.66 0.01
N LEU A 26 -18.56 11.53 0.51
CA LEU A 26 -18.19 12.54 1.49
C LEU A 26 -17.68 11.90 2.79
N LEU A 27 -18.39 10.92 3.33
CA LEU A 27 -17.98 10.19 4.53
C LEU A 27 -16.63 9.49 4.32
N SER A 28 -16.41 8.89 3.16
CA SER A 28 -15.15 8.25 2.81
C SER A 28 -13.98 9.24 2.80
N VAL A 29 -14.16 10.40 2.17
CA VAL A 29 -13.12 11.45 2.12
C VAL A 29 -12.82 12.00 3.51
N VAL A 30 -13.84 12.25 4.33
CA VAL A 30 -13.64 12.71 5.72
C VAL A 30 -12.88 11.65 6.53
N ALA A 31 -13.28 10.39 6.46
CA ALA A 31 -12.60 9.30 7.17
C ALA A 31 -11.14 9.16 6.72
N MET A 32 -10.87 9.20 5.41
CA MET A 32 -9.51 9.15 4.86
C MET A 32 -8.69 10.37 5.29
N GLY A 33 -9.27 11.58 5.29
CA GLY A 33 -8.63 12.80 5.76
C GLY A 33 -8.23 12.72 7.23
N CYS A 34 -9.14 12.26 8.10
CA CYS A 34 -8.84 12.01 9.50
C CYS A 34 -7.72 10.98 9.67
N THR A 35 -7.80 9.85 8.97
CA THR A 35 -6.76 8.82 9.01
C THR A 35 -5.41 9.37 8.55
N MET A 36 -5.37 10.16 7.49
CA MET A 36 -4.16 10.82 6.99
C MET A 36 -3.51 11.71 8.06
N VAL A 37 -4.30 12.53 8.76
CA VAL A 37 -3.80 13.42 9.81
C VAL A 37 -3.23 12.61 10.98
N PHE A 38 -3.97 11.64 11.50
CA PHE A 38 -3.53 10.81 12.63
C PHE A 38 -2.31 9.94 12.26
N ALA A 39 -2.30 9.34 11.07
CA ALA A 39 -1.17 8.55 10.59
C ALA A 39 0.08 9.41 10.44
N THR A 40 -0.04 10.60 9.82
CA THR A 40 1.09 11.53 9.66
C THR A 40 1.63 11.95 11.02
N PHE A 41 0.75 12.40 11.91
CA PHE A 41 1.15 12.86 13.25
C PHE A 41 1.82 11.75 14.06
N GLY A 42 1.22 10.56 14.14
CA GLY A 42 1.76 9.42 14.88
C GLY A 42 3.13 8.98 14.37
N ASN A 43 3.28 8.81 13.06
CA ASN A 43 4.54 8.35 12.47
C ASN A 43 5.65 9.42 12.56
N VAL A 44 5.33 10.71 12.41
CA VAL A 44 6.29 11.79 12.65
C VAL A 44 6.74 11.81 14.11
N LEU A 45 5.83 11.65 15.07
CA LEU A 45 6.18 11.59 16.50
C LEU A 45 7.12 10.43 16.81
N VAL A 46 6.89 9.24 16.22
CA VAL A 46 7.78 8.07 16.37
C VAL A 46 9.19 8.40 15.89
N ILE A 47 9.32 8.97 14.70
CA ILE A 47 10.62 9.33 14.13
C ILE A 47 11.32 10.39 15.00
N LEU A 48 10.60 11.42 15.42
CA LEU A 48 11.14 12.49 16.27
C LEU A 48 11.56 11.96 17.65
N ALA A 49 10.77 11.08 18.28
CA ALA A 49 11.10 10.47 19.57
C ALA A 49 12.41 9.71 19.52
N VAL A 50 12.58 8.83 18.49
CA VAL A 50 13.82 8.06 18.30
C VAL A 50 14.99 8.99 17.95
N HIS A 51 14.75 10.05 17.17
CA HIS A 51 15.82 11.01 16.82
C HIS A 51 16.27 11.84 18.02
N ARG A 52 15.34 12.31 18.85
CA ARG A 52 15.63 13.17 20.03
C ARG A 52 16.18 12.39 21.19
N THR A 53 15.76 11.16 21.43
CA THR A 53 16.04 10.39 22.63
C THR A 53 17.10 9.30 22.34
N LYS A 54 18.34 9.53 22.80
CA LYS A 54 19.46 8.60 22.55
C LYS A 54 19.23 7.18 23.09
N SER A 55 18.53 7.04 24.22
CA SER A 55 18.21 5.73 24.82
C SER A 55 17.24 4.89 23.96
N LEU A 56 16.47 5.52 23.09
CA LEU A 56 15.56 4.84 22.17
C LEU A 56 16.24 4.33 20.89
N ARG A 57 17.49 4.67 20.64
CA ARG A 57 18.23 4.28 19.42
C ARG A 57 18.70 2.82 19.46
N THR A 58 17.75 1.92 19.66
CA THR A 58 17.97 0.47 19.70
C THR A 58 17.80 -0.16 18.31
N THR A 59 18.14 -1.43 18.18
CA THR A 59 17.91 -2.23 16.97
C THR A 59 16.42 -2.29 16.61
N ALA A 60 15.56 -2.49 17.61
CA ALA A 60 14.10 -2.47 17.41
C ALA A 60 13.62 -1.13 16.88
N ALA A 61 14.19 -0.01 17.32
CA ALA A 61 13.81 1.31 16.84
C ALA A 61 14.11 1.52 15.35
N ILE A 62 15.15 0.89 14.79
CA ILE A 62 15.43 0.92 13.35
C ILE A 62 14.24 0.35 12.57
N LEU A 63 13.68 -0.76 13.03
CA LEU A 63 12.52 -1.41 12.40
C LEU A 63 11.25 -0.56 12.50
N VAL A 64 11.01 0.04 13.68
CA VAL A 64 9.84 0.90 13.90
C VAL A 64 9.93 2.19 13.09
N VAL A 65 11.13 2.80 13.00
CA VAL A 65 11.35 3.97 12.14
C VAL A 65 11.19 3.62 10.67
N ASN A 66 11.67 2.44 10.22
CA ASN A 66 11.44 1.96 8.87
C ASN A 66 9.93 1.84 8.57
N LEU A 67 9.14 1.25 9.46
CA LEU A 67 7.68 1.17 9.33
C LEU A 67 7.05 2.56 9.26
N ALA A 68 7.42 3.47 10.16
CA ALA A 68 6.90 4.84 10.17
C ALA A 68 7.20 5.60 8.87
N LEU A 69 8.38 5.39 8.27
CA LEU A 69 8.73 5.98 6.97
C LEU A 69 7.88 5.42 5.83
N VAL A 70 7.60 4.11 5.84
CA VAL A 70 6.70 3.48 4.86
C VAL A 70 5.29 4.05 4.98
N ASP A 71 4.76 4.13 6.19
CA ASP A 71 3.42 4.65 6.46
C ASP A 71 3.28 6.11 6.00
N LEU A 72 4.27 6.96 6.27
CA LEU A 72 4.32 8.32 5.76
C LEU A 72 4.38 8.36 4.24
N SER A 73 5.16 7.47 3.61
CA SER A 73 5.27 7.39 2.16
C SER A 73 3.93 7.00 1.53
N ILE A 74 3.21 6.03 2.07
CA ILE A 74 1.86 5.66 1.63
C ILE A 74 0.90 6.83 1.80
N THR A 75 0.91 7.46 2.97
CA THR A 75 0.01 8.57 3.29
C THR A 75 0.18 9.73 2.30
N VAL A 76 1.41 10.11 1.96
CA VAL A 76 1.68 11.23 1.05
C VAL A 76 1.50 10.85 -0.42
N SER A 77 1.88 9.61 -0.81
CA SER A 77 1.91 9.22 -2.22
C SER A 77 0.59 8.62 -2.72
N ILE A 78 -0.22 8.02 -1.86
CA ILE A 78 -1.39 7.24 -2.28
C ILE A 78 -2.71 7.87 -1.83
N VAL A 79 -2.79 8.30 -0.57
CA VAL A 79 -4.07 8.80 0.00
C VAL A 79 -4.68 9.96 -0.80
N PRO A 80 -3.93 10.96 -1.30
CA PRO A 80 -4.50 12.05 -2.10
C PRO A 80 -5.20 11.56 -3.37
N PHE A 81 -4.62 10.57 -4.05
CA PHE A 81 -5.24 9.98 -5.25
C PHE A 81 -6.52 9.21 -4.90
N VAL A 82 -6.50 8.44 -3.82
CA VAL A 82 -7.68 7.70 -3.33
C VAL A 82 -8.80 8.66 -2.95
N MET A 83 -8.49 9.77 -2.28
CA MET A 83 -9.47 10.82 -1.96
C MET A 83 -10.08 11.45 -3.21
N THR A 84 -9.26 11.74 -4.23
CA THR A 84 -9.75 12.26 -5.51
C THR A 84 -10.70 11.27 -6.16
N LEU A 85 -10.33 9.99 -6.24
CA LEU A 85 -11.15 8.93 -6.82
C LEU A 85 -12.44 8.67 -6.04
N ALA A 86 -12.44 8.86 -4.72
CA ALA A 86 -13.65 8.75 -3.90
C ALA A 86 -14.70 9.80 -4.28
N VAL A 87 -14.28 10.93 -4.82
CA VAL A 87 -15.16 12.01 -5.30
C VAL A 87 -15.51 11.83 -6.77
N THR A 88 -14.51 11.62 -7.64
CA THR A 88 -14.70 11.56 -9.09
C THR A 88 -15.28 10.23 -9.56
N GLN A 89 -15.12 9.15 -8.80
CA GLN A 89 -15.49 7.76 -9.13
C GLN A 89 -14.83 7.22 -10.41
N GLU A 90 -14.02 8.03 -11.09
CA GLU A 90 -13.33 7.70 -12.33
C GLU A 90 -11.87 8.13 -12.28
N TRP A 91 -11.04 7.44 -13.05
CA TRP A 91 -9.63 7.83 -13.18
C TRP A 91 -9.48 8.95 -14.20
N VAL A 92 -9.24 10.18 -13.71
CA VAL A 92 -9.17 11.40 -14.54
C VAL A 92 -7.76 11.80 -14.96
N LEU A 93 -6.73 11.10 -14.46
CA LEU A 93 -5.33 11.41 -14.74
C LEU A 93 -4.77 10.56 -15.91
N PRO A 94 -3.64 10.96 -16.53
CA PRO A 94 -2.99 10.15 -17.56
C PRO A 94 -2.68 8.72 -17.07
N TRP A 95 -2.79 7.73 -17.97
CA TRP A 95 -2.54 6.32 -17.63
C TRP A 95 -1.14 6.03 -17.10
N VAL A 96 -0.16 6.85 -17.46
CA VAL A 96 1.20 6.76 -16.89
C VAL A 96 1.17 7.00 -15.38
N VAL A 97 0.39 7.97 -14.92
CA VAL A 97 0.22 8.26 -13.49
C VAL A 97 -0.44 7.08 -12.78
N CYS A 98 -1.46 6.47 -13.39
CA CYS A 98 -2.07 5.26 -12.86
C CYS A 98 -1.08 4.11 -12.68
N ARG A 99 -0.25 3.85 -13.68
CA ARG A 99 0.78 2.80 -13.59
C ARG A 99 1.82 3.09 -12.51
N LEU A 100 2.26 4.34 -12.41
CA LEU A 100 3.22 4.76 -11.41
C LEU A 100 2.64 4.68 -10.00
N THR A 101 1.43 5.20 -9.78
CA THR A 101 0.76 5.12 -8.48
C THR A 101 0.46 3.67 -8.10
N GLY A 102 0.04 2.83 -9.05
CA GLY A 102 -0.16 1.40 -8.84
C GLY A 102 1.13 0.67 -8.45
N PHE A 103 2.24 1.00 -9.11
CA PHE A 103 3.57 0.47 -8.76
C PHE A 103 3.99 0.92 -7.36
N ILE A 104 3.92 2.22 -7.06
CA ILE A 104 4.28 2.79 -5.77
C ILE A 104 3.43 2.16 -4.66
N ASN A 105 2.13 2.02 -4.89
CA ASN A 105 1.22 1.38 -3.94
C ASN A 105 1.61 -0.08 -3.66
N ALA A 106 1.82 -0.88 -4.69
CA ALA A 106 2.22 -2.28 -4.55
C ALA A 106 3.58 -2.41 -3.84
N PHE A 107 4.56 -1.58 -4.21
CA PHE A 107 5.90 -1.56 -3.64
C PHE A 107 5.90 -1.19 -2.15
N LEU A 108 5.22 -0.10 -1.80
CA LEU A 108 5.15 0.36 -0.42
C LEU A 108 4.35 -0.61 0.46
N THR A 109 3.24 -1.17 -0.05
CA THR A 109 2.43 -2.14 0.70
C THR A 109 3.21 -3.44 0.95
N ALA A 110 3.95 -3.96 -0.03
CA ALA A 110 4.83 -5.10 0.18
C ALA A 110 5.94 -4.79 1.20
N GLY A 111 6.56 -3.61 1.11
CA GLY A 111 7.55 -3.13 2.07
C GLY A 111 6.99 -2.98 3.49
N GLN A 112 5.74 -2.51 3.63
CA GLN A 112 5.05 -2.38 4.92
C GLN A 112 4.83 -3.75 5.59
N ILE A 113 4.37 -4.74 4.84
CA ILE A 113 4.16 -6.09 5.37
C ILE A 113 5.47 -6.73 5.80
N LEU A 114 6.54 -6.57 5.01
CA LEU A 114 7.87 -7.04 5.38
C LEU A 114 8.44 -6.29 6.59
N ALA A 115 8.17 -4.99 6.73
CA ALA A 115 8.55 -4.23 7.93
C ALA A 115 7.87 -4.79 9.18
N LEU A 116 6.57 -5.10 9.12
CA LEU A 116 5.83 -5.76 10.21
C LEU A 116 6.40 -7.16 10.51
N PHE A 117 6.72 -7.93 9.47
CA PHE A 117 7.35 -9.24 9.63
C PHE A 117 8.72 -9.13 10.34
N HIS A 118 9.58 -8.19 9.96
CA HIS A 118 10.86 -7.96 10.64
C HIS A 118 10.67 -7.58 12.12
N ILE A 119 9.66 -6.76 12.45
CA ILE A 119 9.32 -6.42 13.82
C ILE A 119 8.88 -7.68 14.59
N SER A 120 8.05 -8.53 13.99
CA SER A 120 7.59 -9.78 14.59
C SER A 120 8.75 -10.73 14.90
N VAL A 121 9.67 -10.92 13.95
CA VAL A 121 10.89 -11.70 14.13
C VAL A 121 11.75 -11.14 15.26
N ASN A 122 11.96 -9.83 15.28
CA ASN A 122 12.74 -9.17 16.31
C ASN A 122 12.15 -9.37 17.71
N ARG A 123 10.82 -9.25 17.84
CA ARG A 123 10.10 -9.49 19.11
C ARG A 123 10.22 -10.94 19.56
N TYR A 124 9.98 -11.87 18.64
CA TYR A 124 10.14 -13.29 18.94
C TYR A 124 11.55 -13.63 19.43
N ILE A 125 12.60 -13.15 18.75
CA ILE A 125 13.99 -13.41 19.18
C ILE A 125 14.25 -12.80 20.57
N ALA A 126 13.72 -11.61 20.85
CA ALA A 126 13.90 -10.96 22.14
C ALA A 126 13.30 -11.77 23.32
N VAL A 127 12.16 -12.42 23.09
CA VAL A 127 11.48 -13.22 24.12
C VAL A 127 12.01 -14.65 24.18
N ALA A 128 12.16 -15.32 23.03
CA ALA A 128 12.56 -16.72 22.98
C ALA A 128 14.07 -16.94 23.26
N TYR A 129 14.91 -15.94 22.93
CA TYR A 129 16.37 -16.06 23.05
C TYR A 129 17.02 -14.82 23.68
N PRO A 130 16.64 -14.44 24.92
CA PRO A 130 17.10 -13.19 25.55
C PRO A 130 18.62 -13.10 25.67
N HIS A 131 19.31 -14.20 26.01
CA HIS A 131 20.77 -14.24 26.16
C HIS A 131 21.51 -14.08 24.82
N SER A 132 20.89 -14.40 23.69
CA SER A 132 21.50 -14.33 22.35
C SER A 132 20.98 -13.13 21.56
N TYR A 133 20.10 -12.32 22.12
CA TYR A 133 19.42 -11.24 21.39
C TYR A 133 20.40 -10.23 20.78
N GLU A 134 21.35 -9.73 21.55
CA GLU A 134 22.33 -8.73 21.07
C GLU A 134 23.22 -9.25 19.94
N THR A 135 23.56 -10.54 19.98
CA THR A 135 24.35 -11.19 18.93
C THR A 135 23.55 -11.38 17.64
N ARG A 136 22.29 -11.82 17.77
CA ARG A 136 21.40 -12.12 16.64
C ARG A 136 20.81 -10.86 16.02
N CYS A 137 20.45 -9.88 16.84
CA CYS A 137 19.77 -8.63 16.45
C CYS A 137 20.74 -7.43 16.55
N ASN A 138 21.89 -7.50 15.89
CA ASN A 138 22.80 -6.37 15.82
C ASN A 138 22.35 -5.33 14.77
N LYS A 139 22.78 -4.07 14.92
CA LYS A 139 22.35 -2.94 14.06
C LYS A 139 22.66 -3.17 12.58
N ARG A 140 23.84 -3.71 12.26
CA ARG A 140 24.25 -3.95 10.86
C ARG A 140 23.37 -5.03 10.21
N GLY A 141 23.17 -6.15 10.90
CA GLY A 141 22.31 -7.23 10.43
C GLY A 141 20.87 -6.76 10.21
N THR A 142 20.34 -5.97 11.14
CA THR A 142 18.97 -5.42 11.01
C THR A 142 18.83 -4.46 9.82
N ILE A 143 19.81 -3.58 9.60
CA ILE A 143 19.79 -2.72 8.40
C ILE A 143 19.90 -3.57 7.14
N CYS A 144 20.74 -4.59 7.12
CA CYS A 144 20.86 -5.50 5.98
C CYS A 144 19.54 -6.22 5.68
N THR A 145 18.86 -6.76 6.71
CA THR A 145 17.54 -7.42 6.50
C THR A 145 16.47 -6.46 6.00
N VAL A 146 16.45 -5.22 6.48
CA VAL A 146 15.55 -4.17 5.97
C VAL A 146 15.82 -3.88 4.49
N LEU A 147 17.08 -3.69 4.12
CA LEU A 147 17.47 -3.43 2.72
C LEU A 147 17.14 -4.61 1.79
N LEU A 148 17.35 -5.85 2.26
CA LEU A 148 16.97 -7.05 1.52
C LEU A 148 15.44 -7.14 1.35
N GLY A 149 14.68 -6.77 2.37
CA GLY A 149 13.21 -6.67 2.28
C GLY A 149 12.76 -5.66 1.23
N TRP A 150 13.40 -4.48 1.18
CA TRP A 150 13.11 -3.47 0.15
C TRP A 150 13.49 -3.95 -1.25
N LEU A 151 14.65 -4.60 -1.41
CA LEU A 151 15.07 -5.18 -2.68
C LEU A 151 14.09 -6.27 -3.14
N PHE A 152 13.67 -7.14 -2.22
CA PHE A 152 12.68 -8.17 -2.49
C PHE A 152 11.35 -7.56 -2.96
N SER A 153 10.82 -6.55 -2.26
CA SER A 153 9.60 -5.84 -2.66
C SER A 153 9.75 -5.22 -4.06
N LEU A 154 10.90 -4.59 -4.34
CA LEU A 154 11.18 -3.97 -5.63
C LEU A 154 11.18 -4.99 -6.76
N ILE A 155 11.86 -6.12 -6.61
CA ILE A 155 11.92 -7.18 -7.63
C ILE A 155 10.51 -7.65 -7.99
N TRP A 156 9.69 -8.01 -7.01
CA TRP A 156 8.35 -8.53 -7.26
C TRP A 156 7.41 -7.50 -7.88
N THR A 157 7.50 -6.25 -7.48
CA THR A 157 6.59 -5.20 -7.97
C THR A 157 7.00 -4.59 -9.30
N THR A 158 8.24 -4.80 -9.76
CA THR A 158 8.71 -4.35 -11.09
C THR A 158 8.38 -5.34 -12.22
N LEU A 159 8.05 -6.59 -11.93
CA LEU A 159 7.77 -7.62 -12.93
C LEU A 159 6.69 -7.24 -13.97
N PRO A 160 5.64 -6.47 -13.63
CA PRO A 160 4.68 -5.99 -14.63
C PRO A 160 5.27 -5.12 -15.73
N PHE A 161 6.37 -4.41 -15.47
CA PHE A 161 7.06 -3.61 -16.49
C PHE A 161 7.83 -4.48 -17.50
N TYR A 162 8.16 -5.71 -17.12
CA TYR A 162 8.82 -6.70 -17.99
C TYR A 162 7.83 -7.68 -18.64
N GLY A 163 6.52 -7.40 -18.53
CA GLY A 163 5.48 -8.18 -19.21
C GLY A 163 4.84 -9.30 -18.37
N TRP A 164 5.31 -9.55 -17.15
CA TRP A 164 4.66 -10.51 -16.26
C TRP A 164 3.68 -9.82 -15.32
N GLY A 165 2.45 -9.63 -15.78
CA GLY A 165 1.38 -8.90 -15.12
C GLY A 165 1.12 -7.53 -15.75
N LYS A 166 0.17 -6.79 -15.22
CA LYS A 166 -0.13 -5.39 -15.60
C LYS A 166 -0.58 -4.60 -14.39
N LEU A 167 -0.27 -3.31 -14.43
CA LEU A 167 -0.75 -2.32 -13.48
C LEU A 167 -1.80 -1.44 -14.15
N GLY A 168 -2.86 -1.12 -13.45
CA GLY A 168 -3.91 -0.25 -13.96
C GLY A 168 -5.01 0.02 -12.95
N PHE A 169 -6.00 0.78 -13.39
CA PHE A 169 -7.18 1.09 -12.61
C PHE A 169 -8.14 -0.11 -12.62
N ILE A 170 -8.63 -0.48 -11.45
CA ILE A 170 -9.62 -1.54 -11.28
C ILE A 170 -10.95 -0.86 -11.00
N GLN A 171 -11.95 -1.04 -11.90
CA GLN A 171 -13.28 -0.50 -11.69
C GLN A 171 -13.87 -0.98 -10.36
N GLY A 172 -14.50 -0.06 -9.64
CA GLY A 172 -15.04 -0.32 -8.31
C GLY A 172 -14.02 -0.26 -7.17
N THR A 173 -12.73 -0.02 -7.48
CA THR A 173 -11.71 0.31 -6.48
C THR A 173 -11.34 1.79 -6.56
N LEU A 174 -10.79 2.33 -5.47
CA LEU A 174 -10.38 3.74 -5.39
C LEU A 174 -8.88 3.93 -5.67
N PHE A 175 -8.23 3.01 -6.40
CA PHE A 175 -6.80 3.11 -6.69
C PHE A 175 -6.37 2.25 -7.88
N CYS A 176 -5.23 2.61 -8.46
CA CYS A 176 -4.55 1.78 -9.44
C CYS A 176 -3.72 0.71 -8.72
N ASN A 177 -3.75 -0.53 -9.20
CA ASN A 177 -3.03 -1.65 -8.62
C ASN A 177 -2.74 -2.74 -9.66
N ILE A 178 -2.28 -3.90 -9.22
CA ILE A 178 -2.06 -5.10 -10.03
C ILE A 178 -3.41 -5.59 -10.57
N LEU A 179 -3.50 -5.72 -11.89
CA LEU A 179 -4.70 -6.22 -12.58
C LEU A 179 -4.75 -7.74 -12.54
N TRP A 180 -5.66 -8.30 -11.76
CA TRP A 180 -5.90 -9.75 -11.67
C TRP A 180 -6.27 -10.36 -13.01
N SER A 181 -7.09 -9.67 -13.79
CA SER A 181 -7.57 -10.12 -15.10
C SER A 181 -6.48 -10.22 -16.18
N ALA A 182 -5.37 -9.49 -15.99
CA ALA A 182 -4.30 -9.45 -16.98
C ALA A 182 -3.35 -10.66 -16.94
N ASN A 183 -3.06 -11.15 -15.74
CA ASN A 183 -2.27 -12.35 -15.50
C ASN A 183 -2.53 -12.87 -14.08
N MET A 184 -3.41 -13.85 -13.97
CA MET A 184 -3.81 -14.42 -12.69
C MET A 184 -2.64 -15.12 -11.99
N ALA A 185 -1.75 -15.80 -12.73
CA ALA A 185 -0.60 -16.48 -12.15
C ALA A 185 0.34 -15.49 -11.43
N TYR A 186 0.64 -14.34 -12.06
CA TYR A 186 1.41 -13.27 -11.41
C TYR A 186 0.68 -12.71 -10.18
N ALA A 187 -0.60 -12.38 -10.34
CA ALA A 187 -1.38 -11.79 -9.27
C ALA A 187 -1.45 -12.71 -8.03
N ILE A 188 -1.72 -14.00 -8.23
CA ILE A 188 -1.71 -14.99 -7.16
C ILE A 188 -0.31 -15.10 -6.54
N THR A 189 0.73 -15.25 -7.37
CA THR A 189 2.10 -15.45 -6.85
C THR A 189 2.55 -14.26 -6.00
N VAL A 190 2.37 -13.02 -6.47
CA VAL A 190 2.79 -11.85 -5.71
C VAL A 190 1.99 -11.70 -4.41
N HIS A 191 0.68 -11.98 -4.43
CA HIS A 191 -0.11 -11.91 -3.22
C HIS A 191 0.28 -13.00 -2.21
N VAL A 192 0.54 -14.22 -2.66
CA VAL A 192 0.99 -15.30 -1.79
C VAL A 192 2.36 -14.98 -1.19
N VAL A 193 3.32 -14.61 -2.04
CA VAL A 193 4.74 -14.47 -1.64
C VAL A 193 5.00 -13.16 -0.88
N CYS A 194 4.39 -12.04 -1.30
CA CYS A 194 4.66 -10.73 -0.70
C CYS A 194 3.69 -10.35 0.42
N TYR A 195 2.49 -10.97 0.48
CA TYR A 195 1.48 -10.58 1.45
C TYR A 195 1.09 -11.74 2.39
N PHE A 196 0.59 -12.87 1.88
CA PHE A 196 0.06 -13.92 2.74
C PHE A 196 1.14 -14.63 3.56
N ILE A 197 2.24 -15.07 2.94
CA ILE A 197 3.31 -15.77 3.68
C ILE A 197 3.90 -14.89 4.79
N PRO A 198 4.36 -13.66 4.54
CA PRO A 198 4.90 -12.83 5.61
C PRO A 198 3.86 -12.50 6.70
N SER A 199 2.59 -12.29 6.32
CA SER A 199 1.52 -12.00 7.28
C SER A 199 1.21 -13.19 8.19
N ILE A 200 1.11 -14.40 7.63
CA ILE A 200 0.89 -15.62 8.40
C ILE A 200 2.07 -15.88 9.34
N LEU A 201 3.30 -15.76 8.84
CA LEU A 201 4.49 -15.93 9.66
C LEU A 201 4.55 -14.90 10.78
N SER A 202 4.20 -13.64 10.51
CA SER A 202 4.08 -12.60 11.54
C SER A 202 3.09 -12.99 12.63
N ALA A 203 1.90 -13.44 12.24
CA ALA A 203 0.86 -13.87 13.19
C ALA A 203 1.34 -15.05 14.05
N VAL A 204 1.95 -16.07 13.44
CA VAL A 204 2.50 -17.23 14.16
C VAL A 204 3.58 -16.80 15.16
N LEU A 205 4.50 -15.91 14.77
CA LEU A 205 5.53 -15.40 15.66
C LEU A 205 4.96 -14.60 16.82
N TYR A 206 3.90 -13.82 16.61
CA TYR A 206 3.22 -13.09 17.68
C TYR A 206 2.46 -14.00 18.64
N LEU A 207 1.89 -15.12 18.16
CA LEU A 207 1.24 -16.11 19.01
C LEU A 207 2.24 -16.93 19.83
N GLY A 208 3.50 -16.97 19.41
CA GLY A 208 4.60 -17.65 20.14
C GLY A 208 5.31 -16.77 21.17
N VAL A 209 4.87 -15.52 21.35
CA VAL A 209 5.40 -14.54 22.31
C VAL A 209 4.45 -14.39 23.49
#